data_a06595b73e6e13c7a670c667d8701b63
#
_entry.id   a06595b73e6e13c7a670c667d8701b63
#
_cell.length_a   1.000
_cell.length_b   1.000
_cell.length_c   1.000
_cell.angle_alpha   90.00
_cell.angle_beta   90.00
_cell.angle_gamma   90.00
#
_symmetry.space_group_name_H-M   'P 1'
#
loop_
_entity.id
_entity.type
_entity.pdbx_description
1 polymer ?
#
loop_
_entity_poly.entity_id
_entity_poly.type
_entity_poly.pdbx_seq_one_letter_code
_entity_poly.pdbx_strand_id
1 'polypeptide(L)'
;GCVPVESSPDQDKLERSEPASVAGLEGPIILSTWDHGMAANAGAWTALEGGGTVLDAVERGVMVTESDFSNRSVGLGGTPDRDGRTTLDACIQDHDGACGAVACLEHIEHPVSVARAIMERTPHVMLVGEGAHRWALENGFAEREVDIPEVRAAYAEWLKKSAYKPVVNRENHDTIGMI
;
A
#
# COMPACT_ATOMS: atom_id res chain seq x y z
N GLY A 1 -35.88 14.22 -6.64
CA GLY A 1 -36.41 12.86 -6.60
C GLY A 1 -35.32 11.91 -7.01
N CYS A 2 -34.77 11.10 -6.07
CA CYS A 2 -33.89 9.99 -6.39
C CYS A 2 -34.68 8.90 -7.09
N VAL A 3 -34.27 8.51 -8.27
CA VAL A 3 -34.80 7.33 -8.95
C VAL A 3 -34.12 6.10 -8.32
N PRO A 4 -34.86 5.07 -7.87
CA PRO A 4 -34.23 3.85 -7.38
C PRO A 4 -33.50 3.15 -8.54
N VAL A 5 -32.25 2.80 -8.32
CA VAL A 5 -31.50 1.92 -9.23
C VAL A 5 -31.99 0.50 -8.95
N GLU A 6 -32.67 -0.12 -9.91
CA GLU A 6 -33.02 -1.53 -9.84
C GLU A 6 -31.73 -2.37 -9.77
N SER A 7 -31.58 -3.14 -8.72
CA SER A 7 -30.50 -4.09 -8.56
C SER A 7 -30.61 -5.19 -9.62
N SER A 8 -29.57 -5.37 -10.41
CA SER A 8 -29.44 -6.44 -11.39
C SER A 8 -29.52 -7.82 -10.67
N PRO A 9 -30.33 -8.76 -11.18
CA PRO A 9 -30.52 -10.07 -10.53
C PRO A 9 -29.30 -11.02 -10.54
N ASP A 10 -28.17 -10.57 -11.02
CA ASP A 10 -26.98 -11.43 -11.21
C ASP A 10 -25.93 -11.31 -10.10
N GLN A 11 -26.21 -10.55 -9.04
CA GLN A 11 -25.29 -10.43 -7.89
C GLN A 11 -25.49 -11.49 -6.80
N ASP A 12 -26.52 -12.32 -6.90
CA ASP A 12 -26.88 -13.30 -5.85
C ASP A 12 -26.30 -14.72 -6.08
N LYS A 13 -25.41 -14.88 -7.05
CA LYS A 13 -24.76 -16.18 -7.36
C LYS A 13 -23.24 -16.18 -7.21
N LEU A 14 -22.69 -15.37 -6.33
CA LEU A 14 -21.39 -15.70 -5.75
C LEU A 14 -21.67 -16.76 -4.66
N GLU A 15 -21.73 -18.02 -5.07
CA GLU A 15 -21.61 -19.14 -4.14
C GLU A 15 -20.36 -18.86 -3.29
N ARG A 16 -20.58 -18.52 -2.03
CA ARG A 16 -19.50 -18.50 -1.05
C ARG A 16 -19.03 -19.95 -0.98
N SER A 17 -17.95 -20.26 -1.69
CA SER A 17 -17.21 -21.47 -1.44
C SER A 17 -16.92 -21.51 0.06
N GLU A 18 -17.27 -22.61 0.72
CA GLU A 18 -16.89 -22.79 2.11
C GLU A 18 -15.39 -22.56 2.22
N PRO A 19 -14.92 -21.81 3.23
CA PRO A 19 -13.50 -21.57 3.38
C PRO A 19 -12.79 -22.92 3.42
N ALA A 20 -11.82 -23.11 2.53
CA ALA A 20 -11.00 -24.30 2.53
C ALA A 20 -10.47 -24.50 3.96
N SER A 21 -10.70 -25.67 4.53
CA SER A 21 -10.20 -26.01 5.85
C SER A 21 -8.67 -25.88 5.82
N VAL A 22 -8.11 -24.92 6.55
CA VAL A 22 -6.68 -24.81 6.81
C VAL A 22 -6.21 -25.81 7.88
N ALA A 23 -7.00 -26.83 8.15
CA ALA A 23 -6.67 -27.91 9.06
C ALA A 23 -5.40 -28.62 8.58
N GLY A 24 -4.31 -28.45 9.33
CA GLY A 24 -3.02 -29.05 9.03
C GLY A 24 -1.89 -28.06 8.70
N LEU A 25 -2.16 -26.77 8.64
CA LEU A 25 -1.10 -25.76 8.60
C LEU A 25 -0.68 -25.43 10.03
N GLU A 26 0.51 -25.88 10.40
CA GLU A 26 1.16 -25.50 11.65
C GLU A 26 2.15 -24.36 11.37
N GLY A 27 2.04 -23.25 12.09
CA GLY A 27 2.96 -22.11 11.97
C GLY A 27 2.34 -20.85 11.34
N PRO A 28 3.14 -19.81 11.17
CA PRO A 28 2.68 -18.56 10.57
C PRO A 28 2.34 -18.72 9.08
N ILE A 29 1.36 -17.94 8.64
CA ILE A 29 0.97 -17.85 7.22
C ILE A 29 1.13 -16.39 6.81
N ILE A 30 1.70 -16.16 5.63
CA ILE A 30 1.84 -14.84 5.05
C ILE A 30 1.05 -14.81 3.75
N LEU A 31 0.15 -13.86 3.64
CA LEU A 31 -0.65 -13.63 2.43
C LEU A 31 -0.43 -12.20 1.95
N SER A 32 -0.25 -12.04 0.65
CA SER A 32 -0.17 -10.72 0.02
C SER A 32 -0.89 -10.73 -1.33
N THR A 33 -1.22 -9.54 -1.79
CA THR A 33 -1.87 -9.35 -3.10
C THR A 33 -0.83 -9.23 -4.21
N TRP A 34 -1.22 -9.58 -5.43
CA TRP A 34 -0.52 -9.38 -6.71
C TRP A 34 0.81 -10.11 -6.86
N ASP A 35 1.40 -10.04 -8.05
CA ASP A 35 2.64 -10.76 -8.38
C ASP A 35 3.84 -10.26 -7.56
N HIS A 36 3.94 -8.96 -7.30
CA HIS A 36 4.99 -8.39 -6.45
C HIS A 36 4.88 -8.83 -4.99
N GLY A 37 3.73 -9.32 -4.56
CA GLY A 37 3.51 -9.93 -3.25
C GLY A 37 4.39 -11.14 -2.98
N MET A 38 4.86 -11.86 -4.01
CA MET A 38 5.78 -12.98 -3.82
C MET A 38 7.12 -12.54 -3.21
N ALA A 39 7.69 -11.45 -3.73
CA ALA A 39 8.91 -10.89 -3.16
C ALA A 39 8.69 -10.31 -1.75
N ALA A 40 7.54 -9.66 -1.56
CA ALA A 40 7.12 -9.14 -0.25
C ALA A 40 6.99 -10.28 0.79
N ASN A 41 6.35 -11.40 0.44
CA ASN A 41 6.23 -12.57 1.31
C ASN A 41 7.61 -13.14 1.70
N ALA A 42 8.56 -13.18 0.77
CA ALA A 42 9.92 -13.62 1.06
C ALA A 42 10.63 -12.69 2.06
N GLY A 43 10.46 -11.37 1.91
CA GLY A 43 10.98 -10.39 2.85
C GLY A 43 10.37 -10.50 4.25
N ALA A 44 9.05 -10.69 4.30
CA ALA A 44 8.31 -10.91 5.54
C ALA A 44 8.76 -12.20 6.25
N TRP A 45 8.93 -13.27 5.48
CA TRP A 45 9.41 -14.55 6.02
C TRP A 45 10.80 -14.45 6.61
N THR A 46 11.71 -13.73 5.94
CA THR A 46 13.06 -13.48 6.47
C THR A 46 13.01 -12.75 7.82
N ALA A 47 12.08 -11.84 8.01
CA ALA A 47 11.92 -11.16 9.30
C ALA A 47 11.48 -12.13 10.40
N LEU A 48 10.53 -13.03 10.12
CA LEU A 48 10.09 -14.06 11.08
C LEU A 48 11.21 -15.04 11.43
N GLU A 49 11.95 -15.52 10.44
CA GLU A 49 13.09 -16.42 10.67
C GLU A 49 14.20 -15.75 11.50
N GLY A 50 14.34 -14.44 11.37
CA GLY A 50 15.22 -13.61 12.19
C GLY A 50 14.73 -13.36 13.62
N GLY A 51 13.58 -13.91 14.01
CA GLY A 51 12.99 -13.73 15.33
C GLY A 51 12.16 -12.44 15.49
N GLY A 52 11.82 -11.78 14.38
CA GLY A 52 10.92 -10.63 14.37
C GLY A 52 9.48 -11.00 14.69
N THR A 53 8.71 -10.02 15.07
CA THR A 53 7.26 -10.14 15.30
C THR A 53 6.49 -10.23 13.98
N VAL A 54 5.20 -10.58 14.03
CA VAL A 54 4.31 -10.54 12.86
C VAL A 54 4.24 -9.12 12.28
N LEU A 55 4.23 -8.11 13.13
CA LEU A 55 4.23 -6.71 12.70
C LEU A 55 5.53 -6.33 11.96
N ASP A 56 6.69 -6.83 12.43
CA ASP A 56 7.97 -6.66 11.73
C ASP A 56 7.95 -7.35 10.36
N ALA A 57 7.32 -8.52 10.28
CA ALA A 57 7.19 -9.24 9.03
C ALA A 57 6.36 -8.48 8.00
N VAL A 58 5.18 -7.99 8.40
CA VAL A 58 4.32 -7.17 7.52
C VAL A 58 5.06 -5.92 7.05
N GLU A 59 5.66 -5.16 7.96
CA GLU A 59 6.43 -3.97 7.58
C GLU A 59 7.55 -4.31 6.60
N ARG A 60 8.39 -5.29 6.93
CA ARG A 60 9.54 -5.67 6.08
C ARG A 60 9.11 -6.21 4.73
N GLY A 61 8.02 -6.95 4.67
CA GLY A 61 7.47 -7.44 3.42
C GLY A 61 7.00 -6.30 2.51
N VAL A 62 6.24 -5.36 3.03
CA VAL A 62 5.76 -4.19 2.27
C VAL A 62 6.93 -3.32 1.81
N MET A 63 7.95 -3.08 2.66
CA MET A 63 9.15 -2.33 2.31
C MET A 63 9.89 -2.90 1.08
N VAL A 64 9.86 -4.22 0.85
CA VAL A 64 10.45 -4.83 -0.35
C VAL A 64 9.79 -4.29 -1.62
N THR A 65 8.47 -4.17 -1.62
CA THR A 65 7.74 -3.63 -2.77
C THR A 65 7.90 -2.10 -2.89
N GLU A 66 7.91 -1.38 -1.77
CA GLU A 66 8.14 0.07 -1.75
C GLU A 66 9.53 0.44 -2.28
N SER A 67 10.55 -0.41 -2.08
CA SER A 67 11.91 -0.23 -2.59
C SER A 67 12.09 -0.64 -4.06
N ASP A 68 11.11 -1.30 -4.66
CA ASP A 68 11.16 -1.67 -6.07
C ASP A 68 10.72 -0.51 -6.96
N PHE A 69 11.67 0.33 -7.35
CA PHE A 69 11.38 1.47 -8.23
C PHE A 69 11.01 1.07 -9.68
N SER A 70 10.99 -0.20 -10.02
CA SER A 70 10.39 -0.68 -11.26
C SER A 70 8.88 -0.91 -11.13
N ASN A 71 8.36 -1.03 -9.91
CA ASN A 71 6.94 -1.12 -9.63
C ASN A 71 6.25 0.23 -9.91
N ARG A 72 5.15 0.21 -10.67
CA ARG A 72 4.39 1.39 -11.05
C ARG A 72 3.14 1.61 -10.20
N SER A 73 2.90 0.75 -9.23
CA SER A 73 1.71 0.74 -8.40
C SER A 73 1.98 1.07 -6.94
N VAL A 74 3.21 0.84 -6.47
CA VAL A 74 3.59 0.97 -5.05
C VAL A 74 4.91 1.73 -4.94
N GLY A 75 5.03 2.58 -3.92
CA GLY A 75 6.27 3.29 -3.58
C GLY A 75 6.60 4.45 -4.52
N LEU A 76 7.81 4.99 -4.36
CA LEU A 76 8.28 6.17 -5.10
C LEU A 76 8.44 5.92 -6.61
N GLY A 77 8.45 4.65 -7.05
CA GLY A 77 8.43 4.27 -8.46
C GLY A 77 7.05 4.36 -9.11
N GLY A 78 6.02 4.63 -8.33
CA GLY A 78 4.62 4.66 -8.75
C GLY A 78 4.30 5.78 -9.75
N THR A 79 3.14 5.65 -10.37
CA THR A 79 2.61 6.67 -11.28
C THR A 79 2.23 7.92 -10.50
N PRO A 80 2.65 9.12 -10.92
CA PRO A 80 2.33 10.35 -10.21
C PRO A 80 0.84 10.71 -10.31
N ASP A 81 0.41 11.58 -9.42
CA ASP A 81 -0.92 12.19 -9.49
C ASP A 81 -1.08 13.10 -10.73
N ARG A 82 -2.28 13.69 -10.89
CA ARG A 82 -2.58 14.59 -12.02
C ARG A 82 -1.69 15.84 -12.08
N ASP A 83 -1.08 16.23 -10.96
CA ASP A 83 -0.21 17.39 -10.86
C ASP A 83 1.29 17.03 -10.96
N GLY A 84 1.58 15.73 -11.20
CA GLY A 84 2.92 15.21 -11.42
C GLY A 84 3.67 14.87 -10.14
N ARG A 85 2.98 14.78 -8.99
CA ARG A 85 3.59 14.45 -7.71
C ARG A 85 3.36 12.97 -7.38
N THR A 86 4.38 12.31 -6.90
CA THR A 86 4.24 10.96 -6.37
C THR A 86 3.89 11.05 -4.88
N THR A 87 2.60 10.85 -4.59
CA THR A 87 2.07 10.84 -3.24
C THR A 87 1.79 9.39 -2.83
N LEU A 88 2.12 9.06 -1.59
CA LEU A 88 2.06 7.70 -1.06
C LEU A 88 1.10 7.64 0.13
N ASP A 89 0.36 6.53 0.18
CA ASP A 89 -0.54 6.21 1.28
C ASP A 89 -0.15 4.85 1.86
N ALA A 90 -0.20 4.72 3.17
CA ALA A 90 0.02 3.45 3.85
C ALA A 90 -0.79 3.36 5.13
N CYS A 91 -1.14 2.13 5.50
CA CYS A 91 -1.67 1.83 6.83
C CYS A 91 -1.11 0.50 7.32
N ILE A 92 -1.02 0.38 8.62
CA ILE A 92 -0.62 -0.86 9.31
C ILE A 92 -1.48 -1.03 10.55
N GLN A 93 -1.81 -2.26 10.87
CA GLN A 93 -2.60 -2.60 12.05
C GLN A 93 -1.94 -3.76 12.79
N ASP A 94 -1.94 -3.65 14.09
CA ASP A 94 -1.51 -4.68 15.03
C ASP A 94 -2.68 -5.64 15.37
N HIS A 95 -2.35 -6.78 15.95
CA HIS A 95 -3.31 -7.80 16.40
C HIS A 95 -4.27 -7.30 17.50
N ASP A 96 -3.88 -6.30 18.28
CA ASP A 96 -4.71 -5.67 19.32
C ASP A 96 -5.68 -4.60 18.75
N GLY A 97 -5.62 -4.36 17.45
CA GLY A 97 -6.44 -3.36 16.79
C GLY A 97 -5.86 -1.95 16.81
N ALA A 98 -4.67 -1.74 17.39
CA ALA A 98 -3.94 -0.50 17.22
C ALA A 98 -3.58 -0.33 15.75
N CYS A 99 -3.74 0.87 15.21
CA CYS A 99 -3.42 1.13 13.81
C CYS A 99 -2.78 2.50 13.61
N GLY A 100 -1.99 2.59 12.55
CA GLY A 100 -1.39 3.84 12.11
C GLY A 100 -1.50 3.96 10.59
N ALA A 101 -1.60 5.19 10.13
CA ALA A 101 -1.74 5.47 8.72
C ALA A 101 -1.07 6.79 8.35
N VAL A 102 -0.69 6.87 7.10
CA VAL A 102 -0.23 8.11 6.46
C VAL A 102 -0.89 8.24 5.09
N ALA A 103 -1.24 9.45 4.71
CA ALA A 103 -1.77 9.72 3.39
C ALA A 103 -1.12 10.95 2.76
N CYS A 104 -1.04 10.97 1.43
CA CYS A 104 -0.41 12.03 0.66
C CYS A 104 1.02 12.34 1.14
N LEU A 105 1.78 11.31 1.52
CA LEU A 105 3.18 11.44 1.91
C LEU A 105 4.05 11.52 0.66
N GLU A 106 4.92 12.51 0.59
CA GLU A 106 5.89 12.68 -0.49
C GLU A 106 7.31 12.42 0.01
N HIS A 107 8.21 12.03 -0.89
CA HIS A 107 9.67 11.94 -0.67
C HIS A 107 10.14 10.99 0.45
N ILE A 108 9.31 10.13 0.97
CA ILE A 108 9.70 9.09 1.95
C ILE A 108 9.55 7.71 1.30
N GLU A 109 10.64 6.95 1.30
CA GLU A 109 10.70 5.64 0.61
C GLU A 109 9.74 4.60 1.20
N HIS A 110 9.59 4.60 2.54
CA HIS A 110 8.82 3.61 3.26
C HIS A 110 7.65 4.23 4.04
N PRO A 111 6.56 4.58 3.37
CA PRO A 111 5.36 5.08 4.05
C PRO A 111 4.78 4.08 5.07
N VAL A 112 4.93 2.77 4.87
CA VAL A 112 4.49 1.77 5.85
C VAL A 112 5.22 1.91 7.19
N SER A 113 6.51 2.21 7.16
CA SER A 113 7.30 2.45 8.39
C SER A 113 6.90 3.75 9.09
N VAL A 114 6.53 4.78 8.32
CA VAL A 114 5.96 6.02 8.90
C VAL A 114 4.62 5.73 9.55
N ALA A 115 3.75 4.97 8.89
CA ALA A 115 2.45 4.56 9.44
C ALA A 115 2.63 3.79 10.76
N ARG A 116 3.57 2.84 10.81
CA ARG A 116 3.92 2.11 12.04
C ARG A 116 4.40 3.05 13.14
N ALA A 117 5.31 3.97 12.82
CA ALA A 117 5.82 4.92 13.79
C ALA A 117 4.72 5.86 14.33
N ILE A 118 3.75 6.24 13.50
CA ILE A 118 2.57 7.00 13.96
C ILE A 118 1.78 6.18 14.97
N MET A 119 1.50 4.91 14.69
CA MET A 119 0.81 4.00 15.60
C MET A 119 1.53 3.87 16.95
N GLU A 120 2.85 3.67 16.91
CA GLU A 120 3.64 3.35 18.12
C GLU A 120 4.02 4.58 18.94
N ARG A 121 4.10 5.78 18.35
CA ARG A 121 4.72 6.96 18.95
C ARG A 121 3.79 8.15 19.13
N THR A 122 2.56 8.07 18.64
CA THR A 122 1.61 9.19 18.70
C THR A 122 0.23 8.72 19.17
N PRO A 123 -0.61 9.63 19.69
CA PRO A 123 -2.02 9.32 19.97
C PRO A 123 -2.89 9.35 18.71
N HIS A 124 -2.30 9.62 17.54
CA HIS A 124 -3.03 9.75 16.28
C HIS A 124 -3.06 8.42 15.53
N VAL A 125 -4.17 8.19 14.83
CA VAL A 125 -4.30 7.06 13.92
C VAL A 125 -3.75 7.41 12.53
N MET A 126 -3.82 8.68 12.12
CA MET A 126 -3.41 9.10 10.78
C MET A 126 -2.81 10.51 10.79
N LEU A 127 -1.74 10.67 10.02
CA LEU A 127 -1.19 11.96 9.62
C LEU A 127 -1.25 12.11 8.09
N VAL A 128 -1.33 13.35 7.58
CA VAL A 128 -1.57 13.60 6.15
C VAL A 128 -0.68 14.70 5.61
N GLY A 129 -0.20 14.53 4.37
CA GLY A 129 0.45 15.54 3.55
C GLY A 129 1.70 16.14 4.19
N GLU A 130 1.88 17.45 4.04
CA GLU A 130 3.04 18.19 4.57
C GLU A 130 3.23 18.01 6.09
N GLY A 131 2.13 17.89 6.84
CA GLY A 131 2.19 17.62 8.27
C GLY A 131 2.80 16.26 8.58
N ALA A 132 2.42 15.23 7.82
CA ALA A 132 2.99 13.89 7.92
C ALA A 132 4.46 13.87 7.52
N HIS A 133 4.81 14.54 6.42
CA HIS A 133 6.18 14.64 5.93
C HIS A 133 7.11 15.30 6.96
N ARG A 134 6.74 16.46 7.48
CA ARG A 134 7.51 17.15 8.53
C ARG A 134 7.68 16.27 9.78
N TRP A 135 6.61 15.64 10.23
CA TRP A 135 6.68 14.72 11.37
C TRP A 135 7.62 13.54 11.09
N ALA A 136 7.58 12.98 9.89
CA ALA A 136 8.49 11.91 9.50
C ALA A 136 9.96 12.34 9.59
N LEU A 137 10.32 13.50 9.06
CA LEU A 137 11.68 14.04 9.15
C LEU A 137 12.12 14.26 10.60
N GLU A 138 11.27 14.84 11.44
CA GLU A 138 11.52 15.04 12.87
C GLU A 138 11.71 13.72 13.63
N ASN A 139 11.16 12.61 13.11
CA ASN A 139 11.26 11.27 13.69
C ASN A 139 12.32 10.38 13.04
N GLY A 140 13.21 10.95 12.22
CA GLY A 140 14.41 10.28 11.70
C GLY A 140 14.22 9.56 10.36
N PHE A 141 13.09 9.74 9.68
CA PHE A 141 12.93 9.28 8.31
C PHE A 141 13.65 10.24 7.35
N ALA A 142 14.38 9.70 6.40
CA ALA A 142 15.14 10.50 5.43
C ALA A 142 14.31 10.78 4.17
N GLU A 143 14.47 11.96 3.62
CA GLU A 143 13.96 12.26 2.28
C GLU A 143 14.70 11.45 1.21
N ARG A 144 13.95 11.04 0.22
CA ARG A 144 14.47 10.40 -0.98
C ARG A 144 13.74 10.91 -2.21
N GLU A 145 14.50 11.50 -3.11
CA GLU A 145 14.01 11.84 -4.44
C GLU A 145 14.32 10.70 -5.42
N VAL A 146 13.34 10.37 -6.24
CA VAL A 146 13.48 9.34 -7.29
C VAL A 146 13.03 9.97 -8.60
N ASP A 147 13.93 10.04 -9.56
CA ASP A 147 13.61 10.46 -10.92
C ASP A 147 13.67 9.25 -11.87
N ILE A 148 12.51 8.87 -12.38
CA ILE A 148 12.37 7.74 -13.29
C ILE A 148 11.96 8.26 -14.67
N PRO A 149 12.86 8.22 -15.67
CA PRO A 149 12.60 8.76 -17.00
C PRO A 149 11.33 8.19 -17.65
N GLU A 150 11.06 6.90 -17.45
CA GLU A 150 9.89 6.20 -17.99
C GLU A 150 8.57 6.73 -17.38
N VAL A 151 8.56 6.98 -16.08
CA VAL A 151 7.40 7.56 -15.37
C VAL A 151 7.15 8.97 -15.86
N ARG A 152 8.20 9.75 -15.99
CA ARG A 152 8.12 11.13 -16.48
C ARG A 152 7.62 11.19 -17.93
N ALA A 153 8.08 10.28 -18.79
CA ALA A 153 7.62 10.19 -20.18
C ALA A 153 6.14 9.76 -20.25
N ALA A 154 5.74 8.78 -19.46
CA ALA A 154 4.36 8.32 -19.39
C ALA A 154 3.42 9.44 -18.90
N TYR A 155 3.82 10.20 -17.89
CA TYR A 155 3.07 11.35 -17.39
C TYR A 155 2.95 12.45 -18.46
N ALA A 156 4.03 12.77 -19.16
CA ALA A 156 4.01 13.75 -20.25
C ALA A 156 3.06 13.34 -21.40
N GLU A 157 2.99 12.05 -21.71
CA GLU A 157 2.06 11.53 -22.70
C GLU A 157 0.60 11.57 -22.20
N TRP A 158 0.39 11.26 -20.92
CA TRP A 158 -0.93 11.36 -20.30
C TRP A 158 -1.48 12.79 -20.33
N LEU A 159 -0.64 13.79 -20.05
CA LEU A 159 -1.02 15.22 -20.07
C LEU A 159 -1.61 15.67 -21.42
N LYS A 160 -1.19 15.07 -22.53
CA LYS A 160 -1.72 15.40 -23.87
C LYS A 160 -3.18 15.03 -24.01
N LYS A 161 -3.64 14.01 -23.30
CA LYS A 161 -5.03 13.52 -23.33
C LYS A 161 -5.86 14.07 -22.19
N SER A 162 -5.28 14.19 -21.02
CA SER A 162 -5.86 14.69 -19.74
C SER A 162 -7.32 14.26 -19.50
N ALA A 163 -7.71 13.10 -20.01
CA ALA A 163 -9.07 12.58 -19.94
C ALA A 163 -9.20 11.75 -18.67
N TYR A 164 -9.64 12.40 -17.59
CA TYR A 164 -9.94 11.73 -16.33
C TYR A 164 -11.40 11.27 -16.34
N LYS A 165 -11.62 9.96 -16.16
CA LYS A 165 -12.95 9.37 -16.01
C LYS A 165 -12.94 8.39 -14.86
N PRO A 166 -13.98 8.36 -14.02
CA PRO A 166 -14.15 7.26 -13.07
C PRO A 166 -14.25 5.93 -13.83
N VAL A 167 -13.37 5.01 -13.55
CA VAL A 167 -13.37 3.66 -14.15
C VAL A 167 -13.36 2.65 -13.04
N VAL A 168 -14.19 1.61 -13.15
CA VAL A 168 -14.05 0.44 -12.28
C VAL A 168 -12.77 -0.28 -12.68
N ASN A 169 -11.75 -0.11 -11.86
CA ASN A 169 -10.44 -0.69 -12.13
C ASN A 169 -10.38 -2.12 -11.58
N ARG A 170 -10.30 -3.11 -12.45
CA ARG A 170 -10.20 -4.53 -12.10
C ARG A 170 -8.83 -5.13 -12.43
N GLU A 171 -8.03 -4.44 -13.21
CA GLU A 171 -6.81 -4.99 -13.79
C GLU A 171 -5.56 -4.11 -13.57
N ASN A 172 -5.73 -2.83 -13.25
CA ASN A 172 -4.63 -1.94 -12.88
C ASN A 172 -4.71 -1.65 -11.38
N HIS A 173 -3.85 -2.27 -10.63
CA HIS A 173 -3.84 -2.17 -9.18
C HIS A 173 -2.74 -1.22 -8.75
N ASP A 174 -3.01 -0.41 -7.76
CA ASP A 174 -2.15 0.66 -7.26
C ASP A 174 -1.77 0.49 -5.78
N THR A 175 -1.80 -0.73 -5.30
CA THR A 175 -1.55 -1.01 -3.90
C THR A 175 -0.99 -2.41 -3.65
N ILE A 176 -0.52 -2.64 -2.45
CA ILE A 176 -0.25 -3.96 -1.89
C ILE A 176 -1.00 -4.13 -0.58
N GLY A 177 -1.62 -5.28 -0.39
CA GLY A 177 -2.14 -5.73 0.89
C GLY A 177 -1.35 -6.92 1.37
N MET A 178 -1.05 -6.97 2.69
CA MET A 178 -0.35 -8.09 3.34
C MET A 178 -0.92 -8.36 4.72
N ILE A 179 -1.09 -9.62 5.05
CA ILE A 179 -1.46 -10.13 6.37
C ILE A 179 -0.63 -11.35 6.72
#